data_a620274f826e5876d27d362d904b4d07
#
_entry.id   a620274f826e5876d27d362d904b4d07
#
_cell.length_a   1.000
_cell.length_b   1.000
_cell.length_c   1.000
_cell.angle_alpha   90.00
_cell.angle_beta   90.00
_cell.angle_gamma   90.00
#
_symmetry.space_group_name_H-M   'P 1'
#
loop_
_entity.id
_entity.type
_entity.pdbx_description
1 polymer ?
#
loop_
_entity_poly.entity_id
_entity_poly.type
_entity_poly.pdbx_seq_one_letter_code
_entity_poly.pdbx_strand_id
1 'polypeptide(L)'
;NAHIFMYCDQTYIGLLQALMTEHSLKNRRVCLWIKNGFNVVPQVAFNKAYEPCVYATRGTPYLADSSRNLTEILNKDVASGNRSIDDIVDLFDIWLAKREAGQDYQHPTQKPVTLHEKPLKRCTKVGDVVLDVFGGSGSTLIASEQMKRVALLSEIEPVFCQVIIDRWEAMTGETAVKL
;
A
#
# COMPACT_ATOMS: atom_id res chain seq x y z
N ASN A 1 -6.59 -7.45 -16.61
CA ASN A 1 -5.24 -7.11 -16.14
C ASN A 1 -5.38 -6.42 -14.78
N ALA A 2 -4.63 -6.82 -13.77
CA ALA A 2 -4.71 -6.23 -12.44
C ALA A 2 -3.39 -6.36 -11.67
N HIS A 3 -3.16 -5.42 -10.76
CA HIS A 3 -2.21 -5.55 -9.66
C HIS A 3 -2.96 -5.96 -8.40
N ILE A 4 -2.41 -6.85 -7.62
CA ILE A 4 -2.98 -7.34 -6.37
C ILE A 4 -1.94 -7.16 -5.27
N PHE A 5 -2.33 -6.46 -4.20
CA PHE A 5 -1.53 -6.21 -3.02
C PHE A 5 -2.28 -6.73 -1.80
N MET A 6 -1.68 -7.61 -1.02
CA MET A 6 -2.33 -8.23 0.14
C MET A 6 -1.40 -8.19 1.35
N TYR A 7 -1.73 -7.36 2.32
CA TYR A 7 -1.02 -7.30 3.60
C TYR A 7 -1.35 -8.53 4.44
N CYS A 8 -0.34 -9.08 5.09
CA CYS A 8 -0.51 -10.24 5.96
C CYS A 8 0.53 -10.27 7.08
N ASP A 9 0.37 -11.17 8.03
CA ASP A 9 1.50 -11.54 8.90
C ASP A 9 2.52 -12.38 8.11
N GLN A 10 3.79 -12.31 8.52
CA GLN A 10 4.88 -13.02 7.87
C GLN A 10 4.68 -14.54 7.78
N THR A 11 3.93 -15.11 8.72
CA THR A 11 3.61 -16.54 8.75
C THR A 11 2.69 -16.98 7.61
N TYR A 12 1.94 -16.04 7.02
CA TYR A 12 0.99 -16.33 5.94
C TYR A 12 1.53 -16.03 4.53
N ILE A 13 2.75 -15.53 4.39
CA ILE A 13 3.32 -15.19 3.08
C ILE A 13 3.28 -16.38 2.12
N GLY A 14 3.77 -17.55 2.56
CA GLY A 14 3.80 -18.76 1.74
C GLY A 14 2.41 -19.26 1.36
N LEU A 15 1.44 -19.19 2.28
CA LEU A 15 0.06 -19.55 2.03
C LEU A 15 -0.57 -18.63 0.97
N LEU A 16 -0.40 -17.31 1.11
CA LEU A 16 -0.94 -16.35 0.14
C LEU A 16 -0.32 -16.52 -1.24
N GLN A 17 0.99 -16.75 -1.31
CA GLN A 17 1.67 -17.00 -2.59
C GLN A 17 1.14 -18.29 -3.27
N ALA A 18 0.87 -19.34 -2.49
CA ALA A 18 0.28 -20.58 -3.01
C ALA A 18 -1.13 -20.33 -3.54
N LEU A 19 -1.99 -19.68 -2.75
CA LEU A 19 -3.35 -19.32 -3.16
C LEU A 19 -3.37 -18.43 -4.41
N MET A 20 -2.50 -17.43 -4.48
CA MET A 20 -2.39 -16.57 -5.66
C MET A 20 -2.02 -17.39 -6.91
N THR A 21 -1.11 -18.35 -6.78
CA THR A 21 -0.71 -19.24 -7.88
C THR A 21 -1.87 -20.14 -8.31
N GLU A 22 -2.60 -20.73 -7.35
CA GLU A 22 -3.78 -21.55 -7.61
C GLU A 22 -4.85 -20.77 -8.40
N HIS A 23 -5.02 -19.49 -8.09
CA HIS A 23 -5.94 -18.61 -8.81
C HIS A 23 -5.35 -17.94 -10.06
N SER A 24 -4.29 -18.51 -10.64
CA SER A 24 -3.64 -18.04 -11.86
C SER A 24 -3.10 -16.59 -11.76
N LEU A 25 -2.74 -16.16 -10.57
CA LEU A 25 -2.03 -14.90 -10.34
C LEU A 25 -0.52 -15.15 -10.34
N LYS A 26 0.22 -14.27 -10.96
CA LYS A 26 1.68 -14.35 -11.00
C LYS A 26 2.27 -13.63 -9.80
N ASN A 27 2.86 -14.37 -8.87
CA ASN A 27 3.62 -13.78 -7.76
C ASN A 27 4.78 -12.93 -8.29
N ARG A 28 4.95 -11.74 -7.73
CA ARG A 28 5.97 -10.77 -8.16
C ARG A 28 6.99 -10.49 -7.08
N ARG A 29 6.55 -10.01 -5.91
CA ARG A 29 7.42 -9.60 -4.78
C ARG A 29 6.68 -9.80 -3.45
N VAL A 30 7.44 -9.72 -2.38
CA VAL A 30 6.94 -9.41 -1.05
C VAL A 30 7.46 -8.01 -0.73
N CYS A 31 6.55 -7.04 -0.72
CA CYS A 31 6.88 -5.67 -0.35
C CYS A 31 6.86 -5.53 1.18
N LEU A 32 7.78 -4.78 1.74
CA LEU A 32 7.91 -4.60 3.18
C LEU A 32 7.59 -3.15 3.56
N TRP A 33 6.51 -2.94 4.29
CA TRP A 33 6.27 -1.66 4.93
C TRP A 33 7.09 -1.56 6.21
N ILE A 34 8.08 -0.68 6.24
CA ILE A 34 8.90 -0.40 7.43
C ILE A 34 8.22 0.67 8.27
N LYS A 35 7.99 0.37 9.54
CA LYS A 35 7.30 1.24 10.49
C LYS A 35 8.31 2.01 11.35
N ASN A 36 7.89 3.19 11.83
CA ASN A 36 8.66 4.00 12.79
C ASN A 36 8.34 3.70 14.26
N GLY A 37 7.46 2.75 14.53
CA GLY A 37 7.09 2.35 15.89
C GLY A 37 7.07 0.84 16.03
N PHE A 38 7.58 0.34 17.14
CA PHE A 38 7.72 -1.09 17.41
C PHE A 38 7.11 -1.43 18.77
N ASN A 39 6.47 -2.59 18.83
CA ASN A 39 6.19 -3.22 20.12
C ASN A 39 7.40 -4.08 20.47
N VAL A 40 8.07 -3.73 21.55
CA VAL A 40 9.23 -4.48 22.05
C VAL A 40 8.72 -5.76 22.74
N VAL A 41 9.22 -6.90 22.27
CA VAL A 41 8.97 -8.21 22.91
C VAL A 41 10.28 -8.66 23.54
N PRO A 42 10.42 -8.60 24.88
CA PRO A 42 11.71 -8.81 25.55
C PRO A 42 12.32 -10.20 25.32
N GLN A 43 11.49 -11.21 25.02
CA GLN A 43 11.93 -12.59 24.84
C GLN A 43 12.41 -12.88 23.40
N VAL A 44 12.37 -11.89 22.51
CA VAL A 44 12.74 -12.06 21.10
C VAL A 44 14.00 -11.26 20.82
N ALA A 45 15.00 -11.87 20.23
CA ALA A 45 16.28 -11.22 19.93
C ALA A 45 16.14 -10.02 18.99
N PHE A 46 15.19 -10.09 18.03
CA PHE A 46 14.95 -9.03 17.05
C PHE A 46 13.47 -8.68 17.00
N ASN A 47 13.15 -7.41 17.22
CA ASN A 47 11.78 -6.92 17.16
C ASN A 47 11.35 -6.64 15.72
N LYS A 48 10.10 -7.00 15.40
CA LYS A 48 9.54 -6.84 14.05
C LYS A 48 9.27 -5.36 13.73
N ALA A 49 9.97 -4.82 12.75
CA ALA A 49 9.87 -3.44 12.32
C ALA A 49 9.05 -3.25 11.02
N TYR A 50 8.46 -4.32 10.47
CA TYR A 50 7.79 -4.27 9.17
C TYR A 50 6.45 -5.00 9.16
N GLU A 51 5.61 -4.67 8.17
CA GLU A 51 4.49 -5.49 7.71
C GLU A 51 4.72 -5.93 6.27
N PRO A 52 4.62 -7.23 5.96
CA PRO A 52 4.74 -7.70 4.60
C PRO A 52 3.44 -7.51 3.82
N CYS A 53 3.61 -7.24 2.52
CA CYS A 53 2.54 -7.17 1.54
C CYS A 53 2.90 -8.05 0.34
N VAL A 54 2.16 -9.13 0.14
CA VAL A 54 2.37 -10.00 -1.02
C VAL A 54 1.82 -9.29 -2.25
N TYR A 55 2.65 -9.17 -3.27
CA TYR A 55 2.33 -8.53 -4.54
C TYR A 55 2.28 -9.54 -5.68
N ALA A 56 1.17 -9.57 -6.38
CA ALA A 56 0.97 -10.39 -7.57
C ALA A 56 0.31 -9.61 -8.70
N THR A 57 0.29 -10.18 -9.90
CA THR A 57 -0.39 -9.60 -11.06
C THR A 57 -1.24 -10.63 -11.78
N ARG A 58 -2.31 -10.15 -12.42
CA ARG A 58 -3.06 -10.89 -13.44
C ARG A 58 -2.83 -10.26 -14.80
N GLY A 59 -2.40 -11.07 -15.77
CA GLY A 59 -2.07 -10.59 -17.10
C GLY A 59 -0.88 -9.63 -17.13
N THR A 60 -0.95 -8.62 -17.98
CA THR A 60 0.07 -7.57 -18.15
C THR A 60 -0.54 -6.21 -17.81
N PRO A 61 -0.63 -5.88 -16.51
CA PRO A 61 -1.20 -4.59 -16.10
C PRO A 61 -0.22 -3.43 -16.35
N TYR A 62 -0.77 -2.22 -16.32
CA TYR A 62 0.00 -0.99 -16.50
C TYR A 62 1.05 -0.81 -15.42
N LEU A 63 2.22 -0.35 -15.80
CA LEU A 63 3.26 0.17 -14.92
C LEU A 63 3.69 1.54 -15.41
N ALA A 64 3.83 2.49 -14.49
CA ALA A 64 4.32 3.82 -14.83
C ALA A 64 5.75 3.77 -15.39
N ASP A 65 6.04 4.60 -16.37
CA ASP A 65 7.28 4.59 -17.20
C ASP A 65 8.57 5.03 -16.45
N SER A 66 8.55 5.06 -15.13
CA SER A 66 9.75 5.40 -14.33
C SER A 66 10.92 4.41 -14.49
N SER A 67 10.71 3.32 -15.25
CA SER A 67 11.70 2.26 -15.44
C SER A 67 12.74 2.52 -16.54
N ARG A 68 12.54 3.54 -17.40
CA ARG A 68 13.45 3.76 -18.53
C ARG A 68 14.88 4.11 -18.15
N ASN A 69 15.06 4.67 -16.95
CA ASN A 69 16.37 5.13 -16.49
C ASN A 69 16.86 4.44 -15.21
N LEU A 70 16.21 3.34 -14.78
CA LEU A 70 16.59 2.67 -13.53
C LEU A 70 18.04 2.19 -13.58
N THR A 71 18.46 1.61 -14.69
CA THR A 71 19.85 1.15 -14.89
C THR A 71 20.80 2.33 -14.97
N GLU A 72 20.40 3.43 -15.60
CA GLU A 72 21.20 4.67 -15.68
C GLU A 72 21.30 5.37 -14.33
N ILE A 73 20.20 5.44 -13.59
CA ILE A 73 20.17 6.01 -12.24
C ILE A 73 21.05 5.16 -11.30
N LEU A 74 20.87 3.86 -11.27
CA LEU A 74 21.65 2.95 -10.43
C LEU A 74 23.16 2.96 -10.82
N ASN A 75 23.48 2.97 -12.10
CA ASN A 75 24.87 2.98 -12.56
C ASN A 75 25.56 4.35 -12.34
N LYS A 76 24.86 5.45 -12.53
CA LYS A 76 25.39 6.79 -12.22
C LYS A 76 25.65 6.96 -10.73
N ASP A 77 24.77 6.42 -9.90
CA ASP A 77 24.80 6.61 -8.45
C ASP A 77 25.83 5.73 -7.78
N VAL A 78 26.04 4.52 -8.25
CA VAL A 78 27.15 3.66 -7.83
C VAL A 78 28.50 4.23 -8.26
N ALA A 79 28.57 4.92 -9.39
CA ALA A 79 29.82 5.54 -9.88
C ALA A 79 30.12 6.89 -9.20
N SER A 80 29.13 7.65 -8.77
CA SER A 80 29.31 8.98 -8.16
C SER A 80 29.40 8.99 -6.64
N GLY A 81 29.09 7.88 -5.98
CA GLY A 81 29.26 7.70 -4.54
C GLY A 81 28.38 8.57 -3.63
N ASN A 82 27.31 9.19 -4.14
CA ASN A 82 26.68 10.30 -3.42
C ASN A 82 25.14 10.36 -3.42
N ARG A 83 24.43 9.30 -3.81
CA ARG A 83 22.99 9.27 -3.63
C ARG A 83 22.58 8.25 -2.60
N SER A 84 21.72 8.68 -1.69
CA SER A 84 21.13 7.81 -0.71
C SER A 84 20.07 6.89 -1.37
N ILE A 85 19.89 5.73 -0.81
CA ILE A 85 18.76 4.83 -1.10
C ILE A 85 17.42 5.58 -1.09
N ASP A 86 17.34 6.69 -0.37
CA ASP A 86 16.13 7.51 -0.22
C ASP A 86 15.59 8.07 -1.54
N ASP A 87 16.48 8.40 -2.50
CA ASP A 87 16.07 8.94 -3.81
C ASP A 87 15.43 7.91 -4.74
N ILE A 88 15.62 6.62 -4.46
CA ILE A 88 15.14 5.52 -5.30
C ILE A 88 14.17 4.57 -4.58
N VAL A 89 13.84 4.87 -3.32
CA VAL A 89 12.95 4.06 -2.47
C VAL A 89 11.59 3.78 -3.11
N ASP A 90 11.08 4.70 -3.93
CA ASP A 90 9.79 4.50 -4.61
C ASP A 90 9.79 3.37 -5.65
N LEU A 91 10.96 2.89 -6.06
CA LEU A 91 11.13 1.83 -7.04
C LEU A 91 11.36 0.45 -6.42
N PHE A 92 11.63 0.40 -5.12
CA PHE A 92 11.92 -0.83 -4.40
C PHE A 92 10.69 -1.39 -3.67
N ASP A 93 10.78 -2.64 -3.32
CA ASP A 93 9.82 -3.38 -2.51
C ASP A 93 9.95 -3.07 -1.00
N ILE A 94 10.73 -2.05 -0.65
CA ILE A 94 10.80 -1.48 0.70
C ILE A 94 10.02 -0.17 0.72
N TRP A 95 8.99 -0.09 1.58
CA TRP A 95 8.10 1.05 1.68
C TRP A 95 8.25 1.73 3.03
N LEU A 96 8.77 2.95 3.03
CA LEU A 96 8.90 3.76 4.22
C LEU A 96 7.66 4.63 4.38
N ALA A 97 6.87 4.39 5.42
CA ALA A 97 5.74 5.24 5.78
C ALA A 97 5.59 5.27 7.30
N LYS A 98 5.54 6.46 7.87
CA LYS A 98 5.32 6.63 9.31
C LYS A 98 3.90 6.16 9.66
N ARG A 99 3.77 5.45 10.78
CA ARG A 99 2.46 5.22 11.38
C ARG A 99 1.87 6.56 11.82
N GLU A 100 0.58 6.72 11.65
CA GLU A 100 -0.14 7.84 12.26
C GLU A 100 -0.01 7.77 13.79
N ALA A 101 -0.10 8.89 14.47
CA ALA A 101 -0.03 8.92 15.93
C ALA A 101 -1.24 8.19 16.53
N GLY A 102 -1.05 7.46 17.64
CA GLY A 102 -2.11 6.62 18.21
C GLY A 102 -3.38 7.35 18.62
N GLN A 103 -3.32 8.68 18.81
CA GLN A 103 -4.47 9.54 19.09
C GLN A 103 -5.36 9.78 17.86
N ASP A 104 -4.80 9.59 16.65
CA ASP A 104 -5.49 9.81 15.38
C ASP A 104 -6.04 8.50 14.76
N TYR A 105 -5.88 7.38 15.47
CA TYR A 105 -6.38 6.09 15.02
C TYR A 105 -7.89 6.00 15.12
N GLN A 106 -8.53 5.88 13.98
CA GLN A 106 -9.98 5.60 13.87
C GLN A 106 -10.25 4.10 13.69
N HIS A 107 -9.22 3.31 13.41
CA HIS A 107 -9.29 1.86 13.27
C HIS A 107 -8.01 1.21 13.83
N PRO A 108 -8.08 0.08 14.58
CA PRO A 108 -6.93 -0.54 15.25
C PRO A 108 -5.75 -0.89 14.34
N THR A 109 -6.02 -1.21 13.08
CA THR A 109 -5.01 -1.59 12.07
C THR A 109 -4.88 -0.56 10.96
N GLN A 110 -5.23 0.70 11.22
CA GLN A 110 -5.16 1.78 10.23
C GLN A 110 -3.75 1.88 9.63
N LYS A 111 -3.73 1.97 8.30
CA LYS A 111 -2.50 2.22 7.54
C LYS A 111 -2.44 3.69 7.12
N PRO A 112 -1.26 4.30 7.08
CA PRO A 112 -1.14 5.68 6.61
C PRO A 112 -1.53 5.80 5.13
N VAL A 113 -2.16 6.90 4.78
CA VAL A 113 -2.58 7.21 3.40
C VAL A 113 -1.39 7.14 2.45
N THR A 114 -0.24 7.69 2.86
CA THR A 114 1.01 7.72 2.08
C THR A 114 1.53 6.33 1.71
N LEU A 115 1.18 5.29 2.47
CA LEU A 115 1.54 3.92 2.14
C LEU A 115 0.81 3.42 0.89
N HIS A 116 -0.46 3.83 0.71
CA HIS A 116 -1.27 3.46 -0.45
C HIS A 116 -0.91 4.26 -1.70
N GLU A 117 -0.36 5.46 -1.56
CA GLU A 117 0.06 6.28 -2.69
C GLU A 117 1.14 5.62 -3.54
N LYS A 118 2.07 4.87 -2.93
CA LYS A 118 3.17 4.21 -3.65
C LYS A 118 2.69 3.24 -4.72
N PRO A 119 1.89 2.20 -4.38
CA PRO A 119 1.36 1.31 -5.40
C PRO A 119 0.43 2.03 -6.38
N LEU A 120 -0.35 3.03 -5.94
CA LEU A 120 -1.22 3.80 -6.83
C LEU A 120 -0.43 4.57 -7.88
N LYS A 121 0.62 5.29 -7.49
CA LYS A 121 1.52 5.99 -8.42
C LYS A 121 2.12 5.06 -9.45
N ARG A 122 2.59 3.90 -9.00
CA ARG A 122 3.35 2.98 -9.83
C ARG A 122 2.47 2.13 -10.75
N CYS A 123 1.29 1.74 -10.29
CA CYS A 123 0.50 0.67 -10.85
C CYS A 123 -0.82 1.13 -11.49
N THR A 124 -1.18 2.42 -11.40
CA THR A 124 -2.44 2.95 -11.90
C THR A 124 -2.28 4.28 -12.63
N LYS A 125 -3.24 4.59 -13.48
CA LYS A 125 -3.44 5.90 -14.13
C LYS A 125 -4.56 6.66 -13.43
N VAL A 126 -4.65 7.96 -13.69
CA VAL A 126 -5.83 8.76 -13.34
C VAL A 126 -7.09 8.12 -13.95
N GLY A 127 -8.13 7.98 -13.15
CA GLY A 127 -9.40 7.35 -13.54
C GLY A 127 -9.43 5.83 -13.44
N ASP A 128 -8.32 5.15 -13.17
CA ASP A 128 -8.33 3.70 -12.96
C ASP A 128 -9.10 3.33 -11.67
N VAL A 129 -9.68 2.14 -11.67
CA VAL A 129 -10.44 1.60 -10.54
C VAL A 129 -9.52 0.91 -9.54
N VAL A 130 -9.69 1.25 -8.27
CA VAL A 130 -9.03 0.63 -7.11
C VAL A 130 -10.09 -0.07 -6.28
N LEU A 131 -9.95 -1.39 -6.11
CA LEU A 131 -10.85 -2.19 -5.28
C LEU A 131 -10.16 -2.54 -3.96
N ASP A 132 -10.81 -2.23 -2.84
CA ASP A 132 -10.40 -2.62 -1.50
C ASP A 132 -11.57 -3.31 -0.79
N VAL A 133 -11.46 -4.61 -0.57
CA VAL A 133 -12.52 -5.42 0.07
C VAL A 133 -12.44 -5.44 1.59
N PHE A 134 -11.47 -4.71 2.17
CA PHE A 134 -11.25 -4.56 3.60
C PHE A 134 -11.02 -3.08 3.93
N GLY A 135 -12.02 -2.24 3.68
CA GLY A 135 -11.92 -0.78 3.71
C GLY A 135 -11.36 -0.18 5.00
N GLY A 136 -11.66 -0.78 6.15
CA GLY A 136 -11.19 -0.36 7.46
C GLY A 136 -11.54 1.11 7.75
N SER A 137 -10.51 1.95 7.92
CA SER A 137 -10.71 3.40 8.10
C SER A 137 -10.74 4.21 6.78
N GLY A 138 -10.71 3.55 5.60
CA GLY A 138 -10.78 4.21 4.31
C GLY A 138 -9.49 4.83 3.79
N SER A 139 -8.32 4.43 4.29
CA SER A 139 -7.05 5.03 3.84
C SER A 139 -6.82 4.83 2.34
N THR A 140 -7.28 3.71 1.77
CA THR A 140 -7.26 3.44 0.32
C THR A 140 -8.16 4.41 -0.45
N LEU A 141 -9.36 4.72 0.08
CA LEU A 141 -10.28 5.70 -0.52
C LEU A 141 -9.61 7.08 -0.57
N ILE A 142 -9.11 7.54 0.57
CA ILE A 142 -8.47 8.86 0.68
C ILE A 142 -7.28 8.99 -0.31
N ALA A 143 -6.40 7.99 -0.37
CA ALA A 143 -5.29 7.97 -1.31
C ALA A 143 -5.77 7.99 -2.77
N SER A 144 -6.82 7.22 -3.08
CA SER A 144 -7.39 7.15 -4.42
C SER A 144 -8.00 8.46 -4.85
N GLU A 145 -8.76 9.12 -3.98
CA GLU A 145 -9.38 10.42 -4.22
C GLU A 145 -8.32 11.50 -4.49
N GLN A 146 -7.33 11.62 -3.59
CA GLN A 146 -6.22 12.57 -3.75
C GLN A 146 -5.48 12.40 -5.08
N MET A 147 -5.40 11.17 -5.57
CA MET A 147 -4.71 10.83 -6.80
C MET A 147 -5.64 10.73 -8.01
N LYS A 148 -6.92 11.06 -7.88
CA LYS A 148 -7.93 11.02 -8.95
C LYS A 148 -8.13 9.61 -9.54
N ARG A 149 -8.20 8.60 -8.68
CA ARG A 149 -8.61 7.24 -9.01
C ARG A 149 -10.03 7.01 -8.52
N VAL A 150 -10.72 6.02 -9.08
CA VAL A 150 -12.05 5.61 -8.63
C VAL A 150 -11.88 4.50 -7.61
N ALA A 151 -12.28 4.73 -6.36
CA ALA A 151 -12.21 3.72 -5.31
C ALA A 151 -13.54 2.99 -5.15
N LEU A 152 -13.49 1.68 -5.06
CA LEU A 152 -14.60 0.81 -4.66
C LEU A 152 -14.18 0.09 -3.39
N LEU A 153 -14.90 0.31 -2.30
CA LEU A 153 -14.59 -0.27 -0.99
C LEU A 153 -15.72 -1.18 -0.50
N SER A 154 -15.32 -2.21 0.24
CA SER A 154 -16.23 -3.01 1.04
C SER A 154 -15.71 -3.02 2.49
N GLU A 155 -16.63 -2.81 3.44
CA GLU A 155 -16.34 -2.90 4.87
C GLU A 155 -17.52 -3.58 5.56
N ILE A 156 -17.23 -4.54 6.44
CA ILE A 156 -18.27 -5.34 7.10
C ILE A 156 -18.85 -4.63 8.33
N GLU A 157 -18.04 -3.80 8.98
CA GLU A 157 -18.43 -3.13 10.22
C GLU A 157 -19.07 -1.76 9.92
N PRO A 158 -20.38 -1.57 10.22
CA PRO A 158 -21.07 -0.31 9.92
C PRO A 158 -20.44 0.94 10.55
N VAL A 159 -19.80 0.78 11.71
CA VAL A 159 -19.10 1.89 12.38
C VAL A 159 -17.93 2.39 11.51
N PHE A 160 -17.17 1.47 10.92
CA PHE A 160 -16.07 1.85 10.03
C PHE A 160 -16.56 2.35 8.68
N CYS A 161 -17.71 1.88 8.18
CA CYS A 161 -18.35 2.48 7.01
C CYS A 161 -18.63 3.98 7.25
N GLN A 162 -19.15 4.34 8.43
CA GLN A 162 -19.37 5.76 8.76
C GLN A 162 -18.05 6.53 8.86
N VAL A 163 -17.01 5.95 9.48
CA VAL A 163 -15.67 6.56 9.54
C VAL A 163 -15.11 6.83 8.13
N ILE A 164 -15.31 5.93 7.20
CA ILE A 164 -14.88 6.11 5.79
C ILE A 164 -15.58 7.32 5.17
N ILE A 165 -16.90 7.41 5.36
CA ILE A 165 -17.72 8.51 4.82
C ILE A 165 -17.28 9.84 5.44
N ASP A 166 -17.21 9.93 6.77
CA ASP A 166 -16.86 11.14 7.49
C ASP A 166 -15.46 11.66 7.07
N ARG A 167 -14.51 10.77 6.90
CA ARG A 167 -13.15 11.12 6.44
C ARG A 167 -13.14 11.65 5.01
N TRP A 168 -13.91 11.04 4.13
CA TRP A 168 -14.00 11.47 2.74
C TRP A 168 -14.69 12.83 2.63
N GLU A 169 -15.82 13.02 3.33
CA GLU A 169 -16.53 14.29 3.38
C GLU A 169 -15.66 15.42 3.96
N ALA A 170 -14.94 15.12 5.06
CA ALA A 170 -14.03 16.10 5.68
C ALA A 170 -12.88 16.50 4.74
N MET A 171 -12.39 15.57 3.91
CA MET A 171 -11.30 15.86 2.99
C MET A 171 -11.76 16.59 1.72
N THR A 172 -12.92 16.21 1.18
CA THR A 172 -13.40 16.74 -0.11
C THR A 172 -14.28 17.99 0.04
N GLY A 173 -14.95 18.13 1.18
CA GLY A 173 -16.01 19.13 1.39
C GLY A 173 -17.32 18.75 0.68
N GLU A 174 -17.40 17.57 0.09
CA GLU A 174 -18.61 17.05 -0.56
C GLU A 174 -19.44 16.22 0.41
N THR A 175 -20.68 15.92 0.07
CA THR A 175 -21.59 15.07 0.87
C THR A 175 -21.82 13.75 0.18
N ALA A 176 -21.62 12.66 0.90
CA ALA A 176 -21.88 11.31 0.41
C ALA A 176 -23.38 11.07 0.23
N VAL A 177 -23.77 10.44 -0.85
CA VAL A 177 -25.18 10.16 -1.17
C VAL A 177 -25.43 8.66 -1.02
N LYS A 178 -26.46 8.34 -0.23
CA LYS A 178 -26.94 6.96 -0.12
C LYS A 178 -27.83 6.65 -1.32
N LEU A 179 -27.47 5.61 -2.07
CA LEU A 179 -28.23 5.11 -3.22
C LEU A 179 -29.36 4.17 -2.79
#